data_f7d576be7b0c20c1f3ca74f29faebc60
#
_entry.id   f7d576be7b0c20c1f3ca74f29faebc60
#
_cell.length_a   1.000
_cell.length_b   1.000
_cell.length_c   1.000
_cell.angle_alpha   90.00
_cell.angle_beta   90.00
_cell.angle_gamma   90.00
#
_symmetry.space_group_name_H-M   'P 1'
#
loop_
_entity.id
_entity.type
_entity.pdbx_description
1 polymer ?
#
loop_
_entity_poly.entity_id
_entity_poly.type
_entity_poly.pdbx_seq_one_letter_code
_entity_poly.pdbx_strand_id
1 'polypeptide(L)'
;MGKLSTYNHKKVTCALGNHIVSGYADDSFITVEADGDGTTYVTGADGEIVRSIDPSSVYKLKLTLLQTSSTNAFLQKMYDKDQKSGTGTFSVNINDLLGSEKFSGGPAWVTKPAAWIRGKAQANREWEIVVSAGEFK
;
A
#
# COMPACT_ATOMS: atom_id res chain seq x y z
N MET A 1 -21.26 3.70 -29.94
CA MET A 1 -21.84 3.99 -28.63
C MET A 1 -20.76 3.83 -27.54
N GLY A 2 -20.64 4.77 -26.63
CA GLY A 2 -19.61 4.73 -25.59
C GLY A 2 -19.92 3.74 -24.48
N LYS A 3 -18.90 3.30 -23.81
CA LYS A 3 -19.00 2.44 -22.62
C LYS A 3 -19.09 3.31 -21.38
N LEU A 4 -20.04 3.02 -20.52
CA LEU A 4 -20.15 3.70 -19.23
C LEU A 4 -19.35 2.92 -18.20
N SER A 5 -18.48 3.64 -17.49
CA SER A 5 -17.73 3.08 -16.38
C SER A 5 -18.02 3.87 -15.11
N THR A 6 -18.10 3.19 -13.98
CA THR A 6 -18.41 3.80 -12.69
C THR A 6 -17.33 3.47 -11.67
N TYR A 7 -16.87 4.48 -10.95
CA TYR A 7 -15.99 4.30 -9.82
C TYR A 7 -16.70 4.71 -8.53
N ASN A 8 -16.57 3.92 -7.50
CA ASN A 8 -17.10 4.23 -6.18
C ASN A 8 -16.09 3.83 -5.12
N HIS A 9 -15.52 4.82 -4.42
CA HIS A 9 -14.50 4.58 -3.38
C HIS A 9 -15.01 3.69 -2.24
N LYS A 10 -16.33 3.64 -2.01
CA LYS A 10 -16.92 2.77 -0.98
C LYS A 10 -16.85 1.29 -1.35
N LYS A 11 -16.57 0.99 -2.61
CA LYS A 11 -16.43 -0.39 -3.10
C LYS A 11 -14.97 -0.83 -3.18
N VAL A 12 -14.05 0.02 -2.73
CA VAL A 12 -12.63 -0.35 -2.58
C VAL A 12 -12.44 -0.85 -1.16
N THR A 13 -11.94 -2.07 -1.03
CA THR A 13 -11.70 -2.70 0.28
C THR A 13 -10.24 -3.06 0.43
N CYS A 14 -9.73 -2.95 1.65
CA CYS A 14 -8.37 -3.32 1.99
C CYS A 14 -8.39 -4.16 3.25
N ALA A 15 -7.80 -5.35 3.18
CA ALA A 15 -7.67 -6.24 4.32
C ALA A 15 -6.19 -6.43 4.63
N LEU A 16 -5.81 -6.25 5.88
CA LEU A 16 -4.47 -6.46 6.40
C LEU A 16 -4.53 -7.62 7.39
N GLY A 17 -4.19 -8.82 6.89
CA GLY A 17 -4.42 -10.03 7.67
C GLY A 17 -5.91 -10.22 7.93
N ASN A 18 -6.31 -10.24 9.18
CA ASN A 18 -7.72 -10.39 9.59
C ASN A 18 -8.42 -9.04 9.81
N HIS A 19 -7.69 -7.94 9.63
CA HIS A 19 -8.24 -6.61 9.89
C HIS A 19 -8.72 -5.96 8.60
N ILE A 20 -9.94 -5.45 8.60
CA ILE A 20 -10.47 -4.67 7.48
C ILE A 20 -10.21 -3.19 7.76
N VAL A 21 -9.50 -2.54 6.85
CA VAL A 21 -9.14 -1.12 7.01
C VAL A 21 -10.39 -0.25 6.90
N SER A 22 -10.50 0.71 7.78
CA SER A 22 -11.61 1.66 7.82
C SER A 22 -11.11 3.05 8.23
N GLY A 23 -11.98 4.04 8.12
CA GLY A 23 -11.65 5.40 8.52
C GLY A 23 -10.64 6.06 7.60
N TYR A 24 -10.79 5.87 6.30
CA TYR A 24 -9.92 6.50 5.31
C TYR A 24 -10.06 8.01 5.31
N ALA A 25 -8.95 8.71 5.01
CA ALA A 25 -8.99 10.13 4.71
C ALA A 25 -9.76 10.40 3.41
N ASP A 26 -10.11 11.65 3.17
CA ASP A 26 -10.99 12.00 2.05
C ASP A 26 -10.27 12.24 0.72
N ASP A 27 -8.96 12.14 0.68
CA ASP A 27 -8.18 12.24 -0.55
C ASP A 27 -7.58 10.88 -0.91
N SER A 28 -6.43 10.83 -1.54
CA SER A 28 -5.77 9.59 -1.94
C SER A 28 -5.41 8.74 -0.71
N PHE A 29 -6.30 7.84 -0.33
CA PHE A 29 -6.19 7.10 0.93
C PHE A 29 -5.44 5.77 0.81
N ILE A 30 -5.35 5.20 -0.39
CA ILE A 30 -4.59 3.97 -0.65
C ILE A 30 -3.69 4.23 -1.86
N THR A 31 -2.38 4.02 -1.69
CA THR A 31 -1.43 4.11 -2.78
C THR A 31 -0.53 2.88 -2.75
N VAL A 32 -0.47 2.18 -3.88
CA VAL A 32 0.42 1.03 -4.05
C VAL A 32 1.36 1.33 -5.20
N GLU A 33 2.65 1.33 -4.92
CA GLU A 33 3.65 1.59 -5.96
C GLU A 33 4.80 0.57 -5.86
N ALA A 34 5.39 0.25 -7.00
CA ALA A 34 6.55 -0.65 -7.04
C ALA A 34 7.72 0.00 -6.33
N ASP A 35 8.49 -0.80 -5.61
CA ASP A 35 9.71 -0.36 -4.95
C ASP A 35 10.88 -0.51 -5.93
N GLY A 36 11.12 0.51 -6.72
CA GLY A 36 12.17 0.54 -7.70
C GLY A 36 11.66 0.46 -9.14
N ASP A 37 12.59 0.56 -10.07
CA ASP A 37 12.30 0.51 -11.50
C ASP A 37 12.31 -0.94 -11.97
N GLY A 38 11.23 -1.40 -12.58
CA GLY A 38 11.14 -2.78 -13.06
C GLY A 38 12.09 -3.09 -14.21
N THR A 39 12.34 -2.10 -15.05
CA THR A 39 13.22 -2.26 -16.20
C THR A 39 14.07 -1.00 -16.36
N THR A 40 15.36 -1.19 -16.51
CA THR A 40 16.30 -0.10 -16.75
C THR A 40 16.99 -0.32 -18.09
N TYR A 41 17.66 0.70 -18.60
CA TYR A 41 18.38 0.59 -19.86
C TYR A 41 19.64 1.44 -19.85
N VAL A 42 20.60 1.05 -20.70
CA VAL A 42 21.83 1.79 -20.95
C VAL A 42 21.99 1.90 -22.46
N THR A 43 22.34 3.11 -22.93
CA THR A 43 22.64 3.35 -24.33
C THR A 43 24.16 3.44 -24.52
N GLY A 44 24.71 2.57 -25.35
CA GLY A 44 26.13 2.61 -25.68
C GLY A 44 26.50 3.77 -26.61
N ALA A 45 27.80 4.03 -26.77
CA ALA A 45 28.30 5.11 -27.60
C ALA A 45 27.96 4.92 -29.08
N ASP A 46 27.73 3.70 -29.52
CA ASP A 46 27.36 3.34 -30.89
C ASP A 46 25.83 3.33 -31.11
N GLY A 47 25.04 3.69 -30.09
CA GLY A 47 23.58 3.70 -30.17
C GLY A 47 22.91 2.38 -29.75
N GLU A 48 23.68 1.37 -29.37
CA GLU A 48 23.13 0.12 -28.90
C GLU A 48 22.46 0.32 -27.55
N ILE A 49 21.28 -0.27 -27.37
CA ILE A 49 20.51 -0.19 -26.12
C ILE A 49 20.47 -1.57 -25.46
N VAL A 50 20.87 -1.62 -24.19
CA VAL A 50 20.80 -2.84 -23.38
C VAL A 50 19.81 -2.61 -22.24
N ARG A 51 18.81 -3.48 -22.12
CA ARG A 51 17.82 -3.44 -21.05
C ARG A 51 18.20 -4.42 -19.95
N SER A 52 17.90 -4.04 -18.73
CA SER A 52 18.01 -4.91 -17.57
C SER A 52 16.65 -5.02 -16.91
N ILE A 53 16.22 -6.24 -16.61
CA ILE A 53 14.92 -6.51 -15.98
C ILE A 53 15.15 -6.87 -14.53
N ASP A 54 14.46 -6.15 -13.64
CA ASP A 54 14.44 -6.46 -12.21
C ASP A 54 13.18 -7.26 -11.92
N PRO A 55 13.29 -8.55 -11.55
CA PRO A 55 12.12 -9.38 -11.27
C PRO A 55 11.52 -9.15 -9.88
N SER A 56 11.99 -8.14 -9.14
CA SER A 56 11.48 -7.85 -7.81
C SER A 56 9.99 -7.56 -7.82
N SER A 57 9.27 -8.15 -6.88
CA SER A 57 7.84 -7.92 -6.68
C SER A 57 7.56 -7.20 -5.36
N VAL A 58 8.51 -6.42 -4.89
CA VAL A 58 8.36 -5.62 -3.67
C VAL A 58 7.57 -4.36 -3.98
N TYR A 59 6.55 -4.08 -3.17
CA TYR A 59 5.70 -2.91 -3.32
C TYR A 59 5.64 -2.12 -2.04
N LYS A 60 5.42 -0.81 -2.17
CA LYS A 60 5.16 0.08 -1.04
C LYS A 60 3.68 0.41 -1.02
N LEU A 61 3.06 0.19 0.11
CA LEU A 61 1.66 0.54 0.34
C LEU A 61 1.63 1.71 1.30
N LYS A 62 0.97 2.78 0.90
CA LYS A 62 0.75 3.95 1.77
C LYS A 62 -0.73 4.05 2.07
N LEU A 63 -1.05 4.16 3.34
CA LEU A 63 -2.42 4.34 3.82
C LEU A 63 -2.53 5.66 4.54
N THR A 64 -3.48 6.48 4.13
CA THR A 64 -3.78 7.74 4.80
C THR A 64 -5.14 7.61 5.48
N LEU A 65 -5.14 7.69 6.79
CA LEU A 65 -6.31 7.42 7.62
C LEU A 65 -6.65 8.63 8.48
N LEU A 66 -7.93 8.75 8.82
CA LEU A 66 -8.36 9.73 9.82
C LEU A 66 -7.75 9.35 11.17
N GLN A 67 -7.47 10.34 12.01
CA GLN A 67 -6.89 10.08 13.33
C GLN A 67 -7.81 9.23 14.22
N THR A 68 -9.10 9.20 13.92
CA THR A 68 -10.09 8.42 14.66
C THR A 68 -10.23 6.98 14.16
N SER A 69 -9.52 6.59 13.10
CA SER A 69 -9.60 5.25 12.55
C SER A 69 -9.10 4.19 13.53
N SER A 70 -9.86 3.11 13.70
CA SER A 70 -9.44 1.97 14.51
C SER A 70 -8.23 1.24 13.90
N THR A 71 -8.01 1.39 12.60
CA THR A 71 -6.86 0.80 11.92
C THR A 71 -5.54 1.36 12.42
N ASN A 72 -5.52 2.61 12.91
CA ASN A 72 -4.32 3.19 13.51
C ASN A 72 -3.81 2.32 14.67
N ALA A 73 -4.71 1.87 15.53
CA ALA A 73 -4.34 1.02 16.67
C ALA A 73 -3.82 -0.35 16.19
N PHE A 74 -4.46 -0.92 15.18
CA PHE A 74 -4.02 -2.18 14.60
C PHE A 74 -2.60 -2.07 14.03
N LEU A 75 -2.33 -1.04 13.24
CA LEU A 75 -1.02 -0.86 12.60
C LEU A 75 0.06 -0.56 13.63
N GLN A 76 -0.25 0.24 14.65
CA GLN A 76 0.69 0.51 15.73
C GLN A 76 1.03 -0.79 16.49
N LYS A 77 0.04 -1.60 16.77
CA LYS A 77 0.24 -2.90 17.43
C LYS A 77 1.13 -3.82 16.59
N MET A 78 0.89 -3.89 15.30
CA MET A 78 1.69 -4.73 14.41
C MET A 78 3.13 -4.22 14.30
N TYR A 79 3.31 -2.89 14.24
CA TYR A 79 4.63 -2.30 14.23
C TYR A 79 5.41 -2.61 15.51
N ASP A 80 4.77 -2.42 16.66
CA ASP A 80 5.39 -2.69 17.96
C ASP A 80 5.77 -4.17 18.10
N LYS A 81 4.88 -5.06 17.68
CA LYS A 81 5.11 -6.49 17.72
C LYS A 81 6.29 -6.88 16.83
N ASP A 82 6.39 -6.27 15.64
CA ASP A 82 7.48 -6.53 14.71
C ASP A 82 8.82 -6.04 15.26
N GLN A 83 8.86 -4.86 15.87
CA GLN A 83 10.07 -4.32 16.50
C GLN A 83 10.54 -5.17 17.67
N LYS A 84 9.59 -5.78 18.39
CA LYS A 84 9.88 -6.54 19.61
C LYS A 84 10.31 -7.98 19.31
N SER A 85 9.67 -8.64 18.35
CA SER A 85 9.87 -10.07 18.12
C SER A 85 9.99 -10.48 16.66
N GLY A 86 9.86 -9.54 15.72
CA GLY A 86 9.91 -9.84 14.28
C GLY A 86 8.70 -10.61 13.76
N THR A 87 7.59 -10.66 14.52
CA THR A 87 6.39 -11.42 14.14
C THR A 87 5.21 -10.55 13.75
N GLY A 88 5.46 -9.27 13.49
CA GLY A 88 4.40 -8.31 13.15
C GLY A 88 4.10 -8.24 11.66
N THR A 89 4.21 -9.34 10.94
CA THR A 89 3.90 -9.38 9.52
C THR A 89 2.45 -9.79 9.27
N PHE A 90 1.92 -9.38 8.11
CA PHE A 90 0.53 -9.68 7.75
C PHE A 90 0.42 -9.75 6.22
N SER A 91 -0.67 -10.36 5.75
CA SER A 91 -0.99 -10.37 4.33
C SER A 91 -1.77 -9.12 3.94
N VAL A 92 -1.69 -8.74 2.67
CA VAL A 92 -2.40 -7.57 2.13
C VAL A 92 -3.31 -8.02 1.00
N ASN A 93 -4.57 -7.61 1.03
CA ASN A 93 -5.54 -7.83 -0.04
C ASN A 93 -6.33 -6.55 -0.27
N ILE A 94 -6.23 -6.00 -1.47
CA ILE A 94 -6.95 -4.79 -1.86
C ILE A 94 -7.80 -5.13 -3.07
N ASN A 95 -9.09 -4.85 -2.97
CA ASN A 95 -10.05 -5.11 -4.04
C ASN A 95 -10.82 -3.84 -4.39
N ASP A 96 -10.88 -3.52 -5.67
CA ASP A 96 -11.83 -2.55 -6.19
C ASP A 96 -13.00 -3.35 -6.77
N LEU A 97 -14.10 -3.42 -6.02
CA LEU A 97 -15.21 -4.31 -6.35
C LEU A 97 -15.96 -3.92 -7.63
N LEU A 98 -15.86 -2.67 -8.06
CA LEU A 98 -16.46 -2.20 -9.32
C LEU A 98 -15.46 -2.21 -10.47
N GLY A 99 -14.19 -2.35 -10.17
CA GLY A 99 -13.13 -2.50 -11.15
C GLY A 99 -12.71 -3.95 -11.27
N SER A 100 -11.78 -4.21 -12.15
CA SER A 100 -11.25 -5.55 -12.38
C SER A 100 -9.89 -5.77 -11.70
N GLU A 101 -9.33 -4.74 -11.09
CA GLU A 101 -7.99 -4.83 -10.52
C GLU A 101 -8.01 -5.20 -9.05
N LYS A 102 -7.13 -6.11 -8.69
CA LYS A 102 -6.92 -6.55 -7.31
C LYS A 102 -5.43 -6.55 -7.03
N PHE A 103 -5.07 -6.20 -5.82
CA PHE A 103 -3.69 -6.34 -5.36
C PHE A 103 -3.65 -7.29 -4.18
N SER A 104 -2.73 -8.24 -4.21
CA SER A 104 -2.53 -9.13 -3.07
C SER A 104 -1.04 -9.40 -2.90
N GLY A 105 -0.64 -9.67 -1.68
CA GLY A 105 0.75 -9.99 -1.39
C GLY A 105 1.00 -10.20 0.08
N GLY A 106 2.23 -10.59 0.36
CA GLY A 106 2.72 -10.80 1.71
C GLY A 106 3.95 -11.68 1.72
N PRO A 107 4.63 -11.78 2.85
CA PRO A 107 4.36 -11.04 4.08
C PRO A 107 4.64 -9.53 3.94
N ALA A 108 3.91 -8.74 4.67
CA ALA A 108 4.05 -7.30 4.69
C ALA A 108 4.25 -6.80 6.12
N TRP A 109 4.88 -5.65 6.28
CA TRP A 109 5.13 -5.07 7.59
C TRP A 109 5.15 -3.55 7.50
N VAL A 110 4.91 -2.89 8.63
CA VAL A 110 4.98 -1.43 8.72
C VAL A 110 6.44 -1.02 8.77
N THR A 111 6.89 -0.23 7.80
CA THR A 111 8.25 0.29 7.76
C THR A 111 8.38 1.61 8.48
N LYS A 112 7.34 2.45 8.43
CA LYS A 112 7.35 3.74 9.07
C LYS A 112 6.00 3.98 9.74
N PRO A 113 5.98 4.09 11.08
CA PRO A 113 4.75 4.40 11.77
C PRO A 113 4.31 5.83 11.47
N ALA A 114 3.00 6.06 11.50
CA ALA A 114 2.46 7.38 11.26
C ALA A 114 2.78 8.33 12.41
N ALA A 115 3.05 9.60 12.08
CA ALA A 115 3.22 10.63 13.08
C ALA A 115 1.95 10.78 13.91
N TRP A 116 2.11 11.00 15.20
CA TRP A 116 0.99 11.22 16.11
C TRP A 116 0.84 12.72 16.33
N ILE A 117 -0.18 13.29 15.73
CA ILE A 117 -0.39 14.74 15.72
C ILE A 117 -1.71 15.05 16.40
N ARG A 118 -1.67 16.01 17.31
CA ARG A 118 -2.87 16.54 17.94
C ARG A 118 -2.82 18.06 17.90
N GLY A 119 -3.88 18.64 17.40
CA GLY A 119 -4.03 20.08 17.29
C GLY A 119 -5.51 20.45 17.42
N LYS A 120 -5.84 21.67 17.04
CA LYS A 120 -7.21 22.13 17.09
C LYS A 120 -8.11 21.40 16.08
N ALA A 121 -7.56 21.06 14.93
CA ALA A 121 -8.27 20.34 13.87
C ALA A 121 -7.81 18.89 13.79
N GLN A 122 -8.63 18.04 13.17
CA GLN A 122 -8.28 16.66 12.89
C GLN A 122 -7.06 16.61 11.99
N ALA A 123 -6.11 15.71 12.26
CA ALA A 123 -4.94 15.48 11.41
C ALA A 123 -4.95 14.04 10.90
N ASN A 124 -4.63 13.86 9.63
CA ASN A 124 -4.54 12.53 9.04
C ASN A 124 -3.27 11.82 9.51
N ARG A 125 -3.30 10.50 9.51
CA ARG A 125 -2.15 9.66 9.80
C ARG A 125 -1.76 8.88 8.56
N GLU A 126 -0.49 8.98 8.18
CA GLU A 126 0.05 8.28 7.01
C GLU A 126 0.93 7.12 7.46
N TRP A 127 0.60 5.92 7.00
CA TRP A 127 1.35 4.71 7.30
C TRP A 127 2.05 4.21 6.05
N GLU A 128 3.29 3.78 6.20
CA GLU A 128 4.04 3.14 5.12
C GLU A 128 4.26 1.67 5.44
N ILE A 129 3.88 0.83 4.49
CA ILE A 129 3.95 -0.63 4.60
C ILE A 129 4.71 -1.14 3.39
N VAL A 130 5.60 -2.10 3.60
CA VAL A 130 6.29 -2.80 2.50
C VAL A 130 5.67 -4.18 2.37
N VAL A 131 5.31 -4.54 1.15
CA VAL A 131 4.81 -5.86 0.78
C VAL A 131 5.94 -6.57 0.05
N SER A 132 6.47 -7.64 0.64
CA SER A 132 7.67 -8.30 0.11
C SER A 132 7.43 -9.03 -1.20
N ALA A 133 6.22 -9.51 -1.44
CA ALA A 133 5.84 -10.16 -2.69
C ALA A 133 4.40 -9.77 -3.02
N GLY A 134 4.24 -8.82 -3.93
CA GLY A 134 2.94 -8.31 -4.32
C GLY A 134 2.61 -8.65 -5.77
N GLU A 135 1.32 -8.70 -6.08
CA GLU A 135 0.83 -9.04 -7.41
C GLU A 135 -0.49 -8.33 -7.67
N PHE A 136 -0.58 -7.73 -8.85
CA PHE A 136 -1.84 -7.20 -9.37
C PHE A 136 -2.50 -8.25 -10.26
N LYS A 137 -3.81 -8.39 -10.12
CA LYS A 137 -4.60 -9.33 -10.94
C LYS A 137 -5.76 -8.63 -11.61
#